data_3498cd76ad51921d567605c245c65f8c
#
_entry.id   3498cd76ad51921d567605c245c65f8c
#
_cell.length_a   1.000
_cell.length_b   1.000
_cell.length_c   1.000
_cell.angle_alpha   90.00
_cell.angle_beta   90.00
_cell.angle_gamma   90.00
#
_symmetry.space_group_name_H-M   'P 1'
#
loop_
_entity.id
_entity.type
_entity.pdbx_description
1 polymer ?
#
loop_
_entity_poly.entity_id
_entity_poly.type
_entity_poly.pdbx_seq_one_letter_code
_entity_poly.pdbx_strand_id
1 'polypeptide(L)'
;MILCCGESLIDMIPEQTVKDKNGFVPYPGGAIFNTAIGIGRLKCRVGLMSGISTDIFGQQLMAELSASNVDTSNAILSDRPTTLAFVQLTDGQASYLFYDENSAGRMITVEDMPHRLDDVTAFLFGGISLHCCLLYTSDAADEE
;
A
#
# COMPACT_ATOMS: atom_id res chain seq x y z
N MET A 1 -1.96 -9.72 -17.35
CA MET A 1 -2.08 -8.63 -16.36
C MET A 1 -0.75 -8.47 -15.60
N ILE A 2 -0.31 -7.26 -15.32
CA ILE A 2 0.79 -7.02 -14.36
C ILE A 2 0.18 -7.01 -12.96
N LEU A 3 0.74 -7.77 -12.00
CA LEU A 3 0.31 -7.75 -10.61
C LEU A 3 1.36 -7.00 -9.77
N CYS A 4 0.96 -5.87 -9.21
CA CYS A 4 1.76 -5.07 -8.30
C CYS A 4 1.55 -5.61 -6.87
N CYS A 5 2.62 -6.06 -6.23
CA CYS A 5 2.60 -6.72 -4.93
C CYS A 5 3.39 -5.88 -3.93
N GLY A 6 2.72 -5.32 -2.94
CA GLY A 6 3.42 -4.51 -1.96
C GLY A 6 2.52 -3.55 -1.20
N GLU A 7 3.15 -2.46 -0.72
CA GLU A 7 2.52 -1.52 0.18
C GLU A 7 1.45 -0.65 -0.48
N SER A 8 0.39 -0.44 0.29
CA SER A 8 -0.57 0.65 0.15
C SER A 8 -0.72 1.31 1.52
N LEU A 9 -0.65 2.62 1.57
CA LEU A 9 -0.60 3.37 2.81
C LEU A 9 -1.19 4.78 2.63
N ILE A 10 -1.30 5.51 3.72
CA ILE A 10 -1.66 6.93 3.69
C ILE A 10 -0.45 7.76 4.11
N ASP A 11 -0.01 8.64 3.22
CA ASP A 11 0.96 9.67 3.52
C ASP A 11 0.27 10.84 4.24
N MET A 12 0.65 11.07 5.49
CA MET A 12 0.19 12.20 6.30
C MET A 12 1.10 13.39 6.05
N ILE A 13 0.73 14.23 5.08
CA ILE A 13 1.54 15.36 4.63
C ILE A 13 1.26 16.57 5.53
N PRO A 14 2.32 17.23 6.08
CA PRO A 14 2.14 18.40 6.89
C PRO A 14 1.65 19.59 6.04
N GLU A 15 0.55 20.18 6.44
CA GLU A 15 -0.03 21.37 5.81
C GLU A 15 -0.47 22.39 6.86
N GLN A 16 -0.46 23.66 6.51
CA GLN A 16 -1.04 24.70 7.36
C GLN A 16 -2.55 24.79 7.12
N THR A 17 -3.29 24.76 8.22
CA THR A 17 -4.74 24.95 8.17
C THR A 17 -5.09 26.41 7.94
N VAL A 18 -6.34 26.69 7.53
CA VAL A 18 -6.89 28.05 7.36
C VAL A 18 -6.85 28.90 8.63
N LYS A 19 -6.57 28.31 9.79
CA LYS A 19 -6.42 29.00 11.09
C LYS A 19 -4.95 29.08 11.53
N ASP A 20 -4.01 28.98 10.61
CA ASP A 20 -2.57 29.05 10.85
C ASP A 20 -2.04 28.01 11.87
N LYS A 21 -2.70 26.87 11.94
CA LYS A 21 -2.25 25.73 12.75
C LYS A 21 -1.63 24.66 11.87
N ASN A 22 -0.61 23.99 12.39
CA ASN A 22 -0.07 22.82 11.76
C ASN A 22 -1.13 21.70 11.76
N GLY A 23 -1.30 21.05 10.62
CA GLY A 23 -2.18 19.90 10.44
C GLY A 23 -1.51 18.87 9.54
N PHE A 24 -2.18 17.75 9.34
CA PHE A 24 -1.79 16.73 8.37
C PHE A 24 -2.95 16.45 7.43
N VAL A 25 -2.65 16.39 6.15
CA VAL A 25 -3.61 16.00 5.12
C VAL A 25 -3.28 14.58 4.67
N PRO A 26 -4.26 13.64 4.71
CA PRO A 26 -4.04 12.26 4.30
C PRO A 26 -4.08 12.15 2.77
N TYR A 27 -3.05 11.55 2.18
CA TYR A 27 -2.97 11.23 0.76
C TYR A 27 -2.75 9.72 0.56
N PRO A 28 -3.54 9.06 -0.32
CA PRO A 28 -3.23 7.71 -0.77
C PRO A 28 -1.82 7.62 -1.36
N GLY A 29 -1.04 6.65 -0.90
CA GLY A 29 0.36 6.53 -1.25
C GLY A 29 0.92 5.11 -1.13
N GLY A 30 2.24 5.03 -1.20
CA GLY A 30 3.02 3.81 -1.32
C GLY A 30 3.55 3.63 -2.74
N ALA A 31 4.83 3.23 -2.88
CA ALA A 31 5.48 3.13 -4.19
C ALA A 31 4.77 2.14 -5.11
N ILE A 32 4.35 0.99 -4.57
CA ILE A 32 3.64 -0.04 -5.34
C ILE A 32 2.21 0.38 -5.66
N PHE A 33 1.51 0.97 -4.70
CA PHE A 33 0.18 1.55 -4.92
C PHE A 33 0.21 2.60 -6.04
N ASN A 34 1.13 3.55 -5.98
CA ASN A 34 1.29 4.60 -6.99
C ASN A 34 1.67 4.05 -8.36
N THR A 35 2.48 2.98 -8.41
CA THR A 35 2.82 2.32 -9.67
C THR A 35 1.60 1.65 -10.27
N ALA A 36 0.79 0.94 -9.48
CA ALA A 36 -0.44 0.33 -9.98
C ALA A 36 -1.41 1.39 -10.54
N ILE A 37 -1.60 2.51 -9.83
CA ILE A 37 -2.37 3.68 -10.29
C ILE A 37 -1.84 4.19 -11.64
N GLY A 38 -0.52 4.40 -11.75
CA GLY A 38 0.10 4.88 -12.99
C GLY A 38 -0.14 3.95 -14.17
N ILE A 39 0.06 2.65 -13.99
CA ILE A 39 -0.17 1.62 -15.02
C ILE A 39 -1.64 1.59 -15.44
N GLY A 40 -2.58 1.65 -14.46
CA GLY A 40 -4.00 1.64 -14.74
C GLY A 40 -4.46 2.88 -15.53
N ARG A 41 -3.95 4.07 -15.18
CA ARG A 41 -4.19 5.32 -15.92
C ARG A 41 -3.64 5.30 -17.34
N LEU A 42 -2.59 4.53 -17.60
CA LEU A 42 -2.07 4.25 -18.93
C LEU A 42 -2.91 3.22 -19.70
N LYS A 43 -4.03 2.77 -19.13
CA LYS A 43 -4.95 1.77 -19.69
C LYS A 43 -4.30 0.40 -19.94
N CYS A 44 -3.25 0.07 -19.21
CA CYS A 44 -2.67 -1.26 -19.19
C CYS A 44 -3.38 -2.13 -18.12
N ARG A 45 -3.53 -3.45 -18.40
CA ARG A 45 -4.14 -4.38 -17.43
C ARG A 45 -3.21 -4.55 -16.22
N VAL A 46 -3.65 -4.08 -15.08
CA VAL A 46 -2.91 -4.11 -13.81
C VAL A 46 -3.81 -4.50 -12.66
N GLY A 47 -3.29 -5.25 -11.72
CA GLY A 47 -3.91 -5.56 -10.44
C GLY A 47 -3.01 -5.16 -9.28
N LEU A 48 -3.61 -5.03 -8.10
CA LEU A 48 -2.89 -4.81 -6.85
C LEU A 48 -3.13 -5.98 -5.90
N MET A 49 -2.04 -6.52 -5.35
CA MET A 49 -2.03 -7.43 -4.22
C MET A 49 -1.40 -6.71 -3.03
N SER A 50 -2.22 -6.32 -2.09
CA SER A 50 -1.85 -5.59 -0.88
C SER A 50 -2.88 -5.83 0.21
N GLY A 51 -2.47 -5.77 1.46
CA GLY A 51 -3.41 -5.73 2.58
C GLY A 51 -4.05 -4.35 2.69
N ILE A 52 -5.36 -4.29 2.58
CA ILE A 52 -6.12 -3.05 2.66
C ILE A 52 -7.12 -3.14 3.82
N SER A 53 -7.10 -2.12 4.67
CA SER A 53 -8.02 -2.01 5.79
C SER A 53 -9.46 -1.77 5.32
N THR A 54 -10.42 -2.18 6.15
CA THR A 54 -11.83 -1.79 6.01
C THR A 54 -12.14 -0.42 6.64
N ASP A 55 -11.14 0.26 7.25
CA ASP A 55 -11.29 1.58 7.83
C ASP A 55 -11.50 2.71 6.78
N ILE A 56 -11.65 3.96 7.26
CA ILE A 56 -11.88 5.12 6.38
C ILE A 56 -10.74 5.35 5.38
N PHE A 57 -9.51 5.02 5.73
CA PHE A 57 -8.35 5.18 4.88
C PHE A 57 -8.24 4.04 3.85
N GLY A 58 -8.54 2.81 4.24
CA GLY A 58 -8.63 1.70 3.31
C GLY A 58 -9.72 1.90 2.27
N GLN A 59 -10.87 2.48 2.65
CA GLN A 59 -11.92 2.88 1.71
C GLN A 59 -11.43 3.95 0.71
N GLN A 60 -10.62 4.90 1.17
CA GLN A 60 -10.01 5.92 0.31
C GLN A 60 -9.03 5.29 -0.69
N LEU A 61 -8.18 4.35 -0.24
CA LEU A 61 -7.28 3.59 -1.11
C LEU A 61 -8.05 2.81 -2.17
N MET A 62 -9.10 2.09 -1.79
CA MET A 62 -9.93 1.32 -2.73
C MET A 62 -10.62 2.20 -3.76
N ALA A 63 -11.12 3.38 -3.34
CA ALA A 63 -11.75 4.34 -4.25
C ALA A 63 -10.76 4.85 -5.32
N GLU A 64 -9.52 5.17 -4.94
CA GLU A 64 -8.48 5.65 -5.85
C GLU A 64 -8.03 4.56 -6.83
N LEU A 65 -7.88 3.30 -6.38
CA LEU A 65 -7.58 2.16 -7.24
C LEU A 65 -8.67 1.96 -8.29
N SER A 66 -9.93 1.95 -7.86
CA SER A 66 -11.08 1.80 -8.76
C SER A 66 -11.16 2.94 -9.79
N ALA A 67 -10.99 4.19 -9.36
CA ALA A 67 -10.97 5.36 -10.24
C ALA A 67 -9.84 5.32 -11.28
N SER A 68 -8.76 4.58 -10.98
CA SER A 68 -7.58 4.44 -11.84
C SER A 68 -7.56 3.14 -12.65
N ASN A 69 -8.68 2.38 -12.71
CA ASN A 69 -8.83 1.11 -13.43
C ASN A 69 -7.84 0.01 -12.98
N VAL A 70 -7.51 -0.04 -11.70
CA VAL A 70 -6.71 -1.11 -11.12
C VAL A 70 -7.65 -2.23 -10.68
N ASP A 71 -7.35 -3.47 -11.05
CA ASP A 71 -8.06 -4.65 -10.57
C ASP A 71 -7.70 -4.91 -9.10
N THR A 72 -8.71 -4.89 -8.25
CA THR A 72 -8.59 -5.09 -6.79
C THR A 72 -9.03 -6.47 -6.34
N SER A 73 -9.27 -7.41 -7.26
CA SER A 73 -9.72 -8.77 -6.92
C SER A 73 -8.70 -9.57 -6.09
N ASN A 74 -7.43 -9.19 -6.15
CA ASN A 74 -6.35 -9.76 -5.34
C ASN A 74 -6.01 -8.90 -4.10
N ALA A 75 -6.77 -7.87 -3.80
CA ALA A 75 -6.60 -7.10 -2.56
C ALA A 75 -7.11 -7.91 -1.36
N ILE A 76 -6.31 -7.96 -0.30
CA ILE A 76 -6.59 -8.71 0.91
C ILE A 76 -7.23 -7.75 1.92
N LEU A 77 -8.54 -7.87 2.12
CA LEU A 77 -9.27 -7.00 3.04
C LEU A 77 -9.11 -7.48 4.49
N SER A 78 -8.84 -6.54 5.40
CA SER A 78 -8.61 -6.80 6.81
C SER A 78 -9.26 -5.72 7.68
N ASP A 79 -9.68 -6.08 8.88
CA ASP A 79 -10.14 -5.15 9.92
C ASP A 79 -8.99 -4.48 10.70
N ARG A 80 -7.73 -4.84 10.39
CA ARG A 80 -6.53 -4.19 10.93
C ARG A 80 -6.41 -2.75 10.40
N PRO A 81 -5.73 -1.85 11.13
CA PRO A 81 -5.59 -0.46 10.71
C PRO A 81 -4.81 -0.32 9.39
N THR A 82 -5.10 0.75 8.66
CA THR A 82 -4.27 1.19 7.52
C THR A 82 -2.89 1.64 8.00
N THR A 83 -1.84 1.33 7.24
CA THR A 83 -0.50 1.88 7.46
C THR A 83 -0.51 3.40 7.24
N LEU A 84 0.03 4.16 8.18
CA LEU A 84 0.21 5.61 8.06
C LEU A 84 1.70 5.95 7.99
N ALA A 85 2.07 6.84 7.08
CA ALA A 85 3.41 7.40 6.98
C ALA A 85 3.34 8.91 7.24
N PHE A 86 3.81 9.35 8.40
CA PHE A 86 3.92 10.77 8.69
C PHE A 86 5.18 11.35 8.05
N VAL A 87 5.00 12.38 7.25
CA VAL A 87 6.10 13.08 6.57
C VAL A 87 6.55 14.27 7.42
N GLN A 88 7.83 14.31 7.71
CA GLN A 88 8.49 15.45 8.32
C GLN A 88 9.46 16.08 7.31
N LEU A 89 9.32 17.37 7.08
CA LEU A 89 10.21 18.12 6.21
C LEU A 89 11.24 18.88 7.08
N THR A 90 12.53 18.58 6.88
CA THR A 90 13.64 19.29 7.54
C THR A 90 14.61 19.71 6.46
N ASP A 91 14.84 21.01 6.32
CA ASP A 91 15.73 21.62 5.31
C ASP A 91 15.44 21.14 3.87
N GLY A 92 14.16 20.92 3.54
CA GLY A 92 13.71 20.46 2.22
C GLY A 92 13.88 18.96 1.99
N GLN A 93 14.36 18.20 2.97
CA GLN A 93 14.43 16.75 2.93
C GLN A 93 13.27 16.12 3.68
N ALA A 94 12.64 15.13 3.05
CA ALA A 94 11.56 14.35 3.67
C ALA A 94 12.15 13.22 4.52
N SER A 95 11.69 13.10 5.76
CA SER A 95 11.83 11.92 6.59
C SER A 95 10.46 11.34 6.91
N TYR A 96 10.41 10.03 7.11
CA TYR A 96 9.15 9.31 7.29
C TYR A 96 9.12 8.60 8.63
N LEU A 97 7.99 8.74 9.33
CA LEU A 97 7.67 7.96 10.52
C LEU A 97 6.49 7.05 10.20
N PHE A 98 6.72 5.74 10.18
CA PHE A 98 5.70 4.76 9.86
C PHE A 98 4.97 4.26 11.11
N TYR A 99 3.66 4.19 11.02
CA TYR A 99 2.76 3.51 11.94
C TYR A 99 2.15 2.33 11.19
N ASP A 100 2.88 1.22 11.17
CA ASP A 100 2.53 0.00 10.43
C ASP A 100 2.40 -1.23 11.31
N GLU A 101 2.66 -1.12 12.60
CA GLU A 101 2.56 -2.24 13.53
C GLU A 101 1.14 -2.82 13.54
N ASN A 102 1.03 -4.12 13.26
CA ASN A 102 -0.24 -4.81 13.08
C ASN A 102 -1.17 -4.25 11.99
N SER A 103 -0.65 -3.46 11.06
CA SER A 103 -1.44 -2.92 9.95
C SER A 103 -1.86 -4.01 8.95
N ALA A 104 -2.92 -3.72 8.18
CA ALA A 104 -3.42 -4.64 7.15
C ALA A 104 -2.32 -5.03 6.16
N GLY A 105 -1.49 -4.07 5.72
CA GLY A 105 -0.43 -4.32 4.75
C GLY A 105 0.75 -5.13 5.31
N ARG A 106 1.04 -5.01 6.62
CA ARG A 106 2.15 -5.73 7.25
C ARG A 106 1.81 -7.17 7.60
N MET A 107 0.55 -7.45 7.95
CA MET A 107 0.13 -8.72 8.52
C MET A 107 -0.45 -9.71 7.49
N ILE A 108 -0.14 -9.54 6.22
CA ILE A 108 -0.46 -10.52 5.17
C ILE A 108 0.37 -11.79 5.41
N THR A 109 -0.26 -12.94 5.27
CA THR A 109 0.38 -14.26 5.41
C THR A 109 0.24 -15.08 4.13
N VAL A 110 0.90 -16.23 4.08
CA VAL A 110 0.80 -17.15 2.94
C VAL A 110 -0.63 -17.66 2.74
N GLU A 111 -1.39 -17.81 3.83
CA GLU A 111 -2.79 -18.26 3.80
C GLU A 111 -3.72 -17.24 3.10
N ASP A 112 -3.33 -15.97 3.08
CA ASP A 112 -4.10 -14.90 2.42
C ASP A 112 -3.88 -14.85 0.91
N MET A 113 -2.92 -15.63 0.39
CA MET A 113 -2.55 -15.61 -1.02
C MET A 113 -3.67 -16.22 -1.90
N PRO A 114 -3.96 -15.59 -3.06
CA PRO A 114 -4.91 -16.15 -4.00
C PRO A 114 -4.41 -17.49 -4.55
N HIS A 115 -5.28 -18.50 -4.57
CA HIS A 115 -4.94 -19.85 -5.04
C HIS A 115 -4.64 -19.93 -6.55
N ARG A 116 -5.03 -18.94 -7.33
CA ARG A 116 -4.84 -18.92 -8.79
C ARG A 116 -4.53 -17.50 -9.26
N LEU A 117 -3.54 -17.42 -10.12
CA LEU A 117 -3.06 -16.17 -10.74
C LEU A 117 -2.90 -16.36 -12.27
N ASP A 118 -3.84 -17.08 -12.89
CA ASP A 118 -3.76 -17.54 -14.30
C ASP A 118 -3.58 -16.39 -15.31
N ASP A 119 -4.14 -15.23 -15.02
CA ASP A 119 -4.07 -14.03 -15.87
C ASP A 119 -2.83 -13.16 -15.65
N VAL A 120 -2.00 -13.50 -14.66
CA VAL A 120 -0.80 -12.72 -14.33
C VAL A 120 0.35 -13.10 -15.24
N THR A 121 0.91 -12.14 -15.92
CA THR A 121 2.04 -12.31 -16.84
C THR A 121 3.34 -11.72 -16.31
N ALA A 122 3.25 -10.83 -15.31
CA ALA A 122 4.39 -10.23 -14.64
C ALA A 122 4.03 -9.81 -13.22
N PHE A 123 5.02 -9.87 -12.33
CA PHE A 123 4.94 -9.40 -10.95
C PHE A 123 5.88 -8.23 -10.74
N LEU A 124 5.42 -7.23 -9.98
CA LEU A 124 6.24 -6.15 -9.47
C LEU A 124 6.16 -6.15 -7.95
N PHE A 125 7.28 -6.31 -7.27
CA PHE A 125 7.36 -6.32 -5.81
C PHE A 125 7.93 -5.01 -5.26
N GLY A 126 7.36 -4.53 -4.15
CA GLY A 126 7.76 -3.31 -3.48
C GLY A 126 8.79 -3.51 -2.38
N GLY A 127 9.72 -2.55 -2.25
CA GLY A 127 10.82 -2.63 -1.30
C GLY A 127 10.40 -2.61 0.17
N ILE A 128 9.41 -1.80 0.55
CA ILE A 128 8.91 -1.72 1.94
C ILE A 128 8.33 -3.07 2.36
N SER A 129 7.44 -3.65 1.56
CA SER A 129 6.82 -4.93 1.89
C SER A 129 7.81 -6.09 1.92
N LEU A 130 8.81 -6.09 1.05
CA LEU A 130 9.90 -7.08 1.08
C LEU A 130 10.72 -7.05 2.38
N HIS A 131 10.67 -5.93 3.11
CA HIS A 131 11.38 -5.77 4.37
C HIS A 131 10.50 -5.95 5.61
N CYS A 132 9.23 -5.54 5.54
CA CYS A 132 8.36 -5.40 6.70
C CYS A 132 7.17 -6.36 6.72
N CYS A 133 6.71 -6.86 5.57
CA CYS A 133 5.53 -7.73 5.51
C CYS A 133 5.88 -9.17 5.85
N LEU A 134 5.09 -9.80 6.72
CA LEU A 134 5.30 -11.20 7.15
C LEU A 134 5.31 -12.18 5.97
N LEU A 135 4.44 -11.96 4.97
CA LEU A 135 4.39 -12.78 3.76
C LEU A 135 5.75 -12.88 3.06
N TYR A 136 6.50 -11.78 3.00
CA TYR A 136 7.76 -11.69 2.26
C TYR A 136 9.00 -11.93 3.12
N THR A 137 8.86 -11.97 4.45
CA THR A 137 10.00 -12.11 5.38
C THR A 137 10.04 -13.46 6.10
N SER A 138 8.92 -14.20 6.15
CA SER A 138 8.84 -15.47 6.87
C SER A 138 9.71 -16.58 6.27
N ASP A 139 9.97 -16.54 4.97
CA ASP A 139 10.76 -17.57 4.27
C ASP A 139 12.29 -17.43 4.48
N ALA A 140 12.76 -16.26 4.93
CA ALA A 140 14.17 -16.02 5.17
C ALA A 140 14.65 -16.53 6.55
N ALA A 141 13.73 -16.90 7.46
CA ALA A 141 14.08 -17.36 8.81
C ALA A 141 14.13 -18.89 8.95
N ASP A 142 13.62 -19.64 7.97
CA ASP A 142 13.53 -21.12 8.03
C ASP A 142 14.72 -21.83 7.33
N GLU A 143 15.71 -21.11 6.81
CA GLU A 143 16.88 -21.66 6.12
C GLU A 143 18.17 -21.67 6.96
N GLU A 144 18.11 -21.65 8.31
CA GLU A 144 19.24 -21.90 9.19
C GLU A 144 19.22 -23.27 9.85
#